data_e343ab75f1ffbd664d92a155a290c536
#
_entry.id   e343ab75f1ffbd664d92a155a290c536
#
_cell.length_a   1.000
_cell.length_b   1.000
_cell.length_c   1.000
_cell.angle_alpha   90.00
_cell.angle_beta   90.00
_cell.angle_gamma   90.00
#
_symmetry.space_group_name_H-M   'P 1'
#
loop_
_entity.id
_entity.type
_entity.pdbx_description
1 polymer ?
#
loop_
_entity_poly.entity_id
_entity_poly.type
_entity_poly.pdbx_seq_one_letter_code
_entity_poly.pdbx_strand_id
1 'polypeptide(L)'
;MEKFQLSVLFKIIGIGSASGLVYHENKLYIISDNSTFLYEYKILNKRLDKIALVENPQDNIIKKEKPDFESITLKGNNLVLLASGSTDKRNKLFKYNINSKKIKEKSFEEFYRKLKSELEIKEDELNIEGLILHDKKIFLFQRGNGGTSRNGIIYADDELDNPKFKFIPFELPNIKNVETTFTDAILVEDKIYFLAAAEDTSSTYDDGEVLGSIVGSIDLKTMKLESTILISNKHKFEGLTVYKKNS
;
A
#
# COMPACT_ATOMS: atom_id res chain seq x y z
N MET A 1 -25.91 -14.84 5.35
CA MET A 1 -24.86 -13.80 5.42
C MET A 1 -23.82 -14.27 6.41
N GLU A 2 -22.62 -14.60 5.96
CA GLU A 2 -21.50 -14.84 6.86
C GLU A 2 -21.23 -13.56 7.65
N LYS A 3 -21.16 -13.67 8.97
CA LYS A 3 -20.86 -12.52 9.82
C LYS A 3 -19.37 -12.22 9.71
N PHE A 4 -19.02 -11.02 9.25
CA PHE A 4 -17.66 -10.52 9.36
C PHE A 4 -17.25 -10.47 10.85
N GLN A 5 -16.05 -10.99 11.13
CA GLN A 5 -15.49 -10.98 12.49
C GLN A 5 -14.05 -10.47 12.43
N LEU A 6 -13.78 -9.37 13.13
CA LEU A 6 -12.43 -8.87 13.34
C LEU A 6 -11.88 -9.44 14.68
N SER A 7 -10.71 -10.07 14.63
CA SER A 7 -10.03 -10.59 15.81
C SER A 7 -8.53 -10.31 15.77
N VAL A 8 -7.93 -10.09 16.94
CA VAL A 8 -6.48 -9.93 17.06
C VAL A 8 -5.83 -11.31 17.06
N LEU A 9 -5.02 -11.61 16.04
CA LEU A 9 -4.27 -12.85 15.96
C LEU A 9 -2.97 -12.78 16.77
N PHE A 10 -2.23 -11.67 16.66
CA PHE A 10 -1.00 -11.40 17.41
C PHE A 10 -0.66 -9.92 17.36
N LYS A 11 0.17 -9.47 18.31
CA LYS A 11 0.79 -8.15 18.30
C LYS A 11 2.27 -8.28 17.96
N ILE A 12 2.75 -7.40 17.07
CA ILE A 12 4.17 -7.29 16.72
C ILE A 12 4.67 -5.98 17.30
N ILE A 13 5.73 -6.05 18.11
CA ILE A 13 6.35 -4.87 18.75
C ILE A 13 7.71 -4.64 18.11
N GLY A 14 8.07 -3.37 17.89
CA GLY A 14 9.37 -2.97 17.33
C GLY A 14 9.30 -2.50 15.88
N ILE A 15 8.10 -2.20 15.38
CA ILE A 15 7.86 -1.50 14.12
C ILE A 15 7.16 -0.19 14.47
N GLY A 16 7.59 0.90 13.85
CA GLY A 16 6.98 2.22 14.02
C GLY A 16 5.63 2.31 13.29
N SER A 17 5.58 3.10 12.23
CA SER A 17 4.38 3.27 11.39
C SER A 17 4.34 2.18 10.31
N ALA A 18 3.78 1.00 10.64
CA ALA A 18 3.61 -0.07 9.66
C ALA A 18 2.56 0.34 8.62
N SER A 19 2.91 0.28 7.33
CA SER A 19 2.13 0.79 6.20
C SER A 19 1.74 -0.26 5.16
N GLY A 20 2.23 -1.49 5.27
CA GLY A 20 1.86 -2.58 4.38
C GLY A 20 2.45 -3.91 4.80
N LEU A 21 1.83 -5.02 4.39
CA LEU A 21 2.31 -6.35 4.75
C LEU A 21 2.00 -7.41 3.68
N VAL A 22 2.87 -8.41 3.62
CA VAL A 22 2.69 -9.62 2.81
C VAL A 22 2.93 -10.85 3.68
N TYR A 23 1.98 -11.80 3.66
CA TYR A 23 2.17 -13.13 4.22
C TYR A 23 2.78 -14.07 3.18
N HIS A 24 3.86 -14.76 3.54
CA HIS A 24 4.48 -15.80 2.72
C HIS A 24 5.20 -16.83 3.61
N GLU A 25 4.86 -18.12 3.45
CA GLU A 25 5.52 -19.25 4.12
C GLU A 25 5.74 -19.09 5.65
N ASN A 26 4.66 -18.87 6.39
CA ASN A 26 4.68 -18.64 7.85
C ASN A 26 5.47 -17.42 8.32
N LYS A 27 5.65 -16.44 7.43
CA LYS A 27 6.28 -15.17 7.72
C LYS A 27 5.37 -14.02 7.28
N LEU A 28 5.42 -12.92 8.02
CA LEU A 28 4.93 -11.63 7.55
C LEU A 28 6.12 -10.75 7.18
N TYR A 29 6.08 -10.22 5.99
CA TYR A 29 6.98 -9.17 5.54
C TYR A 29 6.24 -7.85 5.65
N ILE A 30 6.78 -6.93 6.43
CA ILE A 30 6.10 -5.68 6.80
C ILE A 30 7.00 -4.52 6.41
N ILE A 31 6.42 -3.50 5.79
CA ILE A 31 7.07 -2.22 5.53
C ILE A 31 6.59 -1.18 6.54
N SER A 32 7.33 -0.10 6.62
CA SER A 32 7.03 1.05 7.46
C SER A 32 7.33 2.33 6.67
N ASP A 33 6.46 3.30 6.75
CA ASP A 33 6.59 4.58 6.06
C ASP A 33 7.84 5.36 6.51
N ASN A 34 8.24 5.21 7.78
CA ASN A 34 9.34 5.93 8.41
C ASN A 34 10.60 5.09 8.67
N SER A 35 10.79 3.99 7.91
CA SER A 35 11.95 3.11 8.07
C SER A 35 12.54 2.67 6.74
N THR A 36 13.86 2.47 6.71
CA THR A 36 14.57 1.86 5.58
C THR A 36 14.90 0.39 5.82
N PHE A 37 14.13 -0.26 6.70
CA PHE A 37 14.13 -1.70 6.89
C PHE A 37 12.88 -2.34 6.28
N LEU A 38 13.04 -3.55 5.72
CA LEU A 38 11.97 -4.52 5.57
C LEU A 38 11.98 -5.42 6.81
N TYR A 39 10.84 -5.58 7.46
CA TYR A 39 10.69 -6.40 8.64
C TYR A 39 10.21 -7.81 8.26
N GLU A 40 10.88 -8.85 8.73
CA GLU A 40 10.47 -10.24 8.60
C GLU A 40 10.01 -10.77 9.96
N TYR A 41 8.70 -10.95 10.15
CA TYR A 41 8.16 -11.56 11.36
C TYR A 41 7.90 -13.06 11.14
N LYS A 42 8.61 -13.91 11.87
CA LYS A 42 8.47 -15.36 11.84
C LYS A 42 7.38 -15.80 12.81
N ILE A 43 6.23 -16.21 12.29
CA ILE A 43 5.01 -16.47 13.07
C ILE A 43 5.23 -17.60 14.09
N LEU A 44 5.90 -18.69 13.69
CA LEU A 44 6.08 -19.89 14.51
C LEU A 44 6.89 -19.65 15.80
N ASN A 45 7.93 -18.83 15.72
CA ASN A 45 8.80 -18.55 16.85
C ASN A 45 8.68 -17.09 17.38
N LYS A 46 7.72 -16.33 16.85
CA LYS A 46 7.40 -14.96 17.24
C LYS A 46 8.61 -14.01 17.20
N ARG A 47 9.51 -14.22 16.21
CA ARG A 47 10.73 -13.44 16.08
C ARG A 47 10.60 -12.40 14.98
N LEU A 48 10.94 -11.15 15.29
CA LEU A 48 11.04 -10.05 14.33
C LEU A 48 12.50 -9.83 13.95
N ASP A 49 12.80 -9.95 12.66
CA ASP A 49 14.11 -9.64 12.08
C ASP A 49 14.00 -8.39 11.21
N LYS A 50 15.09 -7.62 11.11
CA LYS A 50 15.22 -6.44 10.27
C LYS A 50 16.13 -6.74 9.10
N ILE A 51 15.68 -6.44 7.89
CA ILE A 51 16.43 -6.57 6.63
C ILE A 51 16.75 -5.16 6.15
N ALA A 52 18.01 -4.78 6.15
CA ALA A 52 18.45 -3.47 5.69
C ALA A 52 18.21 -3.32 4.18
N LEU A 53 17.44 -2.32 3.76
CA LEU A 53 17.19 -2.02 2.35
C LEU A 53 18.28 -1.14 1.73
N VAL A 54 19.00 -0.39 2.56
CA VAL A 54 20.07 0.53 2.19
C VAL A 54 21.31 0.30 3.05
N GLU A 55 22.45 0.87 2.67
CA GLU A 55 23.73 0.70 3.38
C GLU A 55 23.69 1.21 4.82
N ASN A 56 23.07 2.37 5.07
CA ASN A 56 22.91 2.97 6.39
C ASN A 56 21.44 3.02 6.79
N PRO A 57 20.86 1.88 7.22
CA PRO A 57 19.43 1.79 7.48
C PRO A 57 19.05 2.49 8.79
N GLN A 58 17.87 3.09 8.81
CA GLN A 58 17.33 3.84 9.93
C GLN A 58 15.86 3.49 10.20
N ASP A 59 15.47 3.60 11.47
CA ASP A 59 14.09 3.53 11.94
C ASP A 59 13.65 4.88 12.48
N ASN A 60 12.33 5.07 12.56
CA ASN A 60 11.71 6.27 13.13
C ASN A 60 12.25 7.56 12.52
N ILE A 61 12.41 7.53 11.19
CA ILE A 61 12.86 8.67 10.41
C ILE A 61 11.80 9.76 10.47
N ILE A 62 12.23 11.00 10.69
CA ILE A 62 11.31 12.14 10.78
C ILE A 62 10.54 12.33 9.47
N LYS A 63 9.30 12.84 9.56
CA LYS A 63 8.34 12.97 8.44
C LYS A 63 8.94 13.59 7.17
N LYS A 64 9.79 14.61 7.31
CA LYS A 64 10.44 15.30 6.19
C LYS A 64 11.46 14.44 5.42
N GLU A 65 12.06 13.44 6.08
CA GLU A 65 13.15 12.63 5.52
C GLU A 65 12.73 11.16 5.29
N LYS A 66 11.53 10.77 5.73
CA LYS A 66 11.07 9.38 5.64
C LYS A 66 10.95 8.91 4.18
N PRO A 67 11.28 7.63 3.90
CA PRO A 67 11.18 7.06 2.55
C PRO A 67 9.74 6.88 2.08
N ASP A 68 8.78 6.84 3.01
CA ASP A 68 7.34 6.74 2.75
C ASP A 68 6.97 5.50 1.94
N PHE A 69 7.45 4.33 2.36
CA PHE A 69 7.02 3.07 1.77
C PHE A 69 5.59 2.78 2.18
N GLU A 70 4.68 2.77 1.22
CA GLU A 70 3.25 2.60 1.44
C GLU A 70 2.67 1.36 0.73
N SER A 71 3.46 0.71 -0.14
CA SER A 71 2.98 -0.45 -0.87
C SER A 71 3.98 -1.59 -0.87
N ILE A 72 3.51 -2.81 -0.64
CA ILE A 72 4.31 -4.02 -0.77
C ILE A 72 3.50 -5.13 -1.43
N THR A 73 4.09 -5.81 -2.42
CA THR A 73 3.45 -6.95 -3.09
C THR A 73 4.45 -8.05 -3.38
N LEU A 74 3.97 -9.29 -3.53
CA LEU A 74 4.78 -10.45 -3.88
C LEU A 74 4.59 -10.81 -5.36
N LYS A 75 5.69 -10.83 -6.14
CA LYS A 75 5.71 -11.34 -7.52
C LYS A 75 6.75 -12.44 -7.66
N GLY A 76 6.30 -13.70 -7.74
CA GLY A 76 7.18 -14.87 -7.64
C GLY A 76 7.92 -14.87 -6.30
N ASN A 77 9.25 -14.94 -6.34
CA ASN A 77 10.08 -14.89 -5.13
C ASN A 77 10.55 -13.46 -4.77
N ASN A 78 9.98 -12.43 -5.35
CA ASN A 78 10.38 -11.05 -5.10
C ASN A 78 9.29 -10.28 -4.38
N LEU A 79 9.63 -9.71 -3.23
CA LEU A 79 8.85 -8.62 -2.65
C LEU A 79 9.21 -7.33 -3.38
N VAL A 80 8.20 -6.62 -3.81
CA VAL A 80 8.32 -5.32 -4.47
C VAL A 80 7.73 -4.28 -3.53
N LEU A 81 8.56 -3.35 -3.08
CA LEU A 81 8.21 -2.27 -2.18
C LEU A 81 8.21 -0.97 -2.99
N LEU A 82 7.21 -0.14 -2.80
CA LEU A 82 7.08 1.13 -3.52
C LEU A 82 6.81 2.27 -2.53
N ALA A 83 7.52 3.37 -2.70
CA ALA A 83 7.26 4.61 -1.98
C ALA A 83 6.08 5.36 -2.61
N SER A 84 5.42 6.22 -1.84
CA SER A 84 4.14 6.86 -2.20
C SER A 84 4.16 7.79 -3.42
N GLY A 85 5.31 8.32 -3.81
CA GLY A 85 5.43 9.32 -4.88
C GLY A 85 4.97 10.74 -4.47
N SER A 86 4.59 10.94 -3.20
CA SER A 86 4.01 12.19 -2.70
C SER A 86 5.00 13.37 -2.62
N THR A 87 6.30 13.11 -2.71
CA THR A 87 7.37 14.12 -2.80
C THR A 87 8.56 13.57 -3.59
N ASP A 88 9.49 14.43 -4.00
CA ASP A 88 10.69 14.03 -4.75
C ASP A 88 11.60 13.05 -4.01
N LYS A 89 11.55 13.01 -2.67
CA LYS A 89 12.31 12.05 -1.86
C LYS A 89 11.65 10.66 -1.79
N ARG A 90 10.38 10.54 -2.20
CA ARG A 90 9.54 9.35 -2.06
C ARG A 90 9.32 8.63 -3.39
N ASN A 91 10.39 8.58 -4.21
CA ASN A 91 10.37 8.04 -5.57
C ASN A 91 11.22 6.78 -5.71
N LYS A 92 11.10 5.85 -4.75
CA LYS A 92 11.93 4.64 -4.73
C LYS A 92 11.11 3.38 -4.85
N LEU A 93 11.64 2.42 -5.61
CA LEU A 93 11.17 1.04 -5.65
C LEU A 93 12.31 0.13 -5.19
N PHE A 94 12.01 -0.80 -4.29
CA PHE A 94 12.92 -1.87 -3.92
C PHE A 94 12.36 -3.22 -4.33
N LYS A 95 13.25 -4.11 -4.80
CA LYS A 95 12.96 -5.53 -4.98
C LYS A 95 13.84 -6.34 -4.06
N TYR A 96 13.23 -7.09 -3.16
CA TYR A 96 13.92 -8.04 -2.29
C TYR A 96 13.58 -9.46 -2.71
N ASN A 97 14.59 -10.23 -3.11
CA ASN A 97 14.38 -11.63 -3.46
C ASN A 97 14.47 -12.52 -2.21
N ILE A 98 13.37 -13.17 -1.85
CA ILE A 98 13.24 -13.96 -0.62
C ILE A 98 14.26 -15.11 -0.56
N ASN A 99 14.58 -15.74 -1.67
CA ASN A 99 15.49 -16.89 -1.71
C ASN A 99 16.96 -16.47 -1.69
N SER A 100 17.36 -15.58 -2.59
CA SER A 100 18.76 -15.16 -2.71
C SER A 100 19.16 -14.03 -1.74
N LYS A 101 18.18 -13.43 -1.04
CA LYS A 101 18.36 -12.28 -0.13
C LYS A 101 18.92 -11.01 -0.82
N LYS A 102 18.92 -11.00 -2.15
CA LYS A 102 19.40 -9.85 -2.92
C LYS A 102 18.38 -8.73 -2.93
N ILE A 103 18.88 -7.50 -2.77
CA ILE A 103 18.12 -6.28 -2.87
C ILE A 103 18.54 -5.54 -4.12
N LYS A 104 17.55 -4.96 -4.82
CA LYS A 104 17.75 -4.04 -5.94
C LYS A 104 16.91 -2.80 -5.70
N GLU A 105 17.54 -1.64 -5.76
CA GLU A 105 16.87 -0.34 -5.74
C GLU A 105 16.71 0.16 -7.19
N LYS A 106 15.58 0.82 -7.48
CA LYS A 106 15.33 1.55 -8.72
C LYS A 106 14.70 2.89 -8.39
N SER A 107 15.18 3.98 -9.00
CA SER A 107 14.47 5.27 -8.97
C SER A 107 13.18 5.16 -9.76
N PHE A 108 12.09 5.68 -9.18
CA PHE A 108 10.78 5.81 -9.81
C PHE A 108 10.43 7.27 -10.14
N GLU A 109 11.39 8.17 -10.04
CA GLU A 109 11.22 9.59 -10.32
C GLU A 109 10.63 9.83 -11.72
N GLU A 110 11.26 9.28 -12.75
CA GLU A 110 10.80 9.43 -14.14
C GLU A 110 9.42 8.79 -14.36
N PHE A 111 9.18 7.64 -13.72
CA PHE A 111 7.88 6.96 -13.78
C PHE A 111 6.78 7.84 -13.17
N TYR A 112 6.99 8.39 -11.97
CA TYR A 112 6.00 9.26 -11.32
C TYR A 112 5.85 10.61 -12.04
N ARG A 113 6.95 11.19 -12.56
CA ARG A 113 6.89 12.41 -13.37
C ARG A 113 6.00 12.23 -14.60
N LYS A 114 6.20 11.13 -15.33
CA LYS A 114 5.39 10.79 -16.50
C LYS A 114 3.92 10.53 -16.12
N LEU A 115 3.69 9.75 -15.03
CA LEU A 115 2.36 9.47 -14.51
C LEU A 115 1.61 10.77 -14.18
N LYS A 116 2.23 11.66 -13.40
CA LYS A 116 1.63 12.95 -13.04
C LYS A 116 1.31 13.79 -14.28
N SER A 117 2.22 13.84 -15.25
CA SER A 117 2.03 14.59 -16.49
C SER A 117 0.89 14.03 -17.35
N GLU A 118 0.82 12.70 -17.57
CA GLU A 118 -0.19 12.08 -18.43
C GLU A 118 -1.60 12.12 -17.82
N LEU A 119 -1.69 12.02 -16.48
CA LEU A 119 -2.97 12.02 -15.77
C LEU A 119 -3.36 13.38 -15.19
N GLU A 120 -2.55 14.42 -15.45
CA GLU A 120 -2.77 15.76 -14.92
C GLU A 120 -2.94 15.79 -13.39
N ILE A 121 -2.12 14.96 -12.69
CA ILE A 121 -2.06 14.94 -11.22
C ILE A 121 -1.06 15.99 -10.77
N LYS A 122 -1.47 16.89 -9.86
CA LYS A 122 -0.59 17.91 -9.30
C LYS A 122 0.51 17.29 -8.44
N GLU A 123 1.61 18.03 -8.25
CA GLU A 123 2.79 17.54 -7.52
C GLU A 123 2.45 17.09 -6.07
N ASP A 124 1.53 17.78 -5.41
CA ASP A 124 1.10 17.55 -4.04
C ASP A 124 -0.13 16.63 -3.90
N GLU A 125 -0.58 16.04 -5.01
CA GLU A 125 -1.80 15.20 -5.03
C GLU A 125 -1.53 13.71 -5.20
N LEU A 126 -0.32 13.33 -5.64
CA LEU A 126 0.04 11.92 -5.78
C LEU A 126 0.33 11.30 -4.42
N ASN A 127 -0.36 10.21 -4.10
CA ASN A 127 -0.13 9.42 -2.89
C ASN A 127 -0.54 7.97 -3.12
N ILE A 128 0.44 7.12 -3.46
CA ILE A 128 0.22 5.70 -3.77
C ILE A 128 0.31 4.89 -2.50
N GLU A 129 -0.79 4.21 -2.16
CA GLU A 129 -0.95 3.43 -0.93
C GLU A 129 -1.08 1.92 -1.18
N GLY A 130 -1.21 1.47 -2.44
CA GLY A 130 -1.32 0.06 -2.79
C GLY A 130 -0.71 -0.26 -4.14
N LEU A 131 -0.22 -1.49 -4.30
CA LEU A 131 0.43 -2.00 -5.52
C LEU A 131 0.00 -3.43 -5.82
N ILE A 132 -0.56 -3.66 -7.00
CA ILE A 132 -0.80 -4.99 -7.54
C ILE A 132 -0.04 -5.15 -8.86
N LEU A 133 0.68 -6.26 -9.01
CA LEU A 133 1.38 -6.64 -10.23
C LEU A 133 0.73 -7.91 -10.79
N HIS A 134 -0.03 -7.80 -11.88
CA HIS A 134 -0.78 -8.92 -12.47
C HIS A 134 -0.79 -8.82 -14.00
N ASP A 135 -0.57 -9.96 -14.70
CA ASP A 135 -0.67 -10.09 -16.16
C ASP A 135 0.01 -8.97 -16.96
N LYS A 136 1.27 -8.68 -16.62
CA LYS A 136 2.06 -7.59 -17.22
C LYS A 136 1.40 -6.21 -17.07
N LYS A 137 0.58 -6.02 -16.04
CA LYS A 137 0.00 -4.74 -15.64
C LYS A 137 0.42 -4.35 -14.25
N ILE A 138 0.51 -3.06 -14.04
CA ILE A 138 0.73 -2.43 -12.75
C ILE A 138 -0.57 -1.73 -12.37
N PHE A 139 -1.10 -2.01 -11.19
CA PHE A 139 -2.22 -1.29 -10.59
C PHE A 139 -1.71 -0.56 -9.36
N LEU A 140 -1.84 0.75 -9.36
CA LEU A 140 -1.47 1.63 -8.26
C LEU A 140 -2.74 2.22 -7.65
N PHE A 141 -2.88 2.10 -6.34
CA PHE A 141 -4.02 2.62 -5.61
C PHE A 141 -3.68 4.03 -5.12
N GLN A 142 -4.24 5.01 -5.81
CA GLN A 142 -4.10 6.43 -5.50
C GLN A 142 -5.07 6.77 -4.39
N ARG A 143 -4.53 7.24 -3.26
CA ARG A 143 -5.29 7.79 -2.16
C ARG A 143 -5.67 9.24 -2.45
N GLY A 144 -6.96 9.51 -2.57
CA GLY A 144 -7.47 10.85 -2.91
C GLY A 144 -7.63 11.77 -1.69
N ASN A 145 -6.68 11.76 -0.77
CA ASN A 145 -6.72 12.58 0.43
C ASN A 145 -6.17 14.01 0.24
N GLY A 146 -5.76 14.37 -0.98
CA GLY A 146 -5.38 15.73 -1.35
C GLY A 146 -6.58 16.61 -1.68
N GLY A 147 -6.34 17.90 -1.98
CA GLY A 147 -7.36 18.91 -2.24
C GLY A 147 -8.29 18.63 -3.43
N THR A 148 -7.90 17.77 -4.38
CA THR A 148 -8.72 17.37 -5.53
C THR A 148 -9.52 16.08 -5.28
N SER A 149 -9.33 15.40 -4.15
CA SER A 149 -10.04 14.15 -3.78
C SER A 149 -10.03 13.08 -4.89
N ARG A 150 -8.92 12.94 -5.62
CA ARG A 150 -8.80 11.99 -6.75
C ARG A 150 -8.45 10.58 -6.26
N ASN A 151 -9.36 9.97 -5.51
CA ASN A 151 -9.25 8.57 -5.11
C ASN A 151 -9.52 7.63 -6.29
N GLY A 152 -8.67 6.63 -6.52
CA GLY A 152 -8.87 5.72 -7.64
C GLY A 152 -7.73 4.76 -7.91
N ILE A 153 -7.84 4.03 -9.01
CA ILE A 153 -6.84 3.07 -9.45
C ILE A 153 -6.17 3.60 -10.73
N ILE A 154 -4.87 3.75 -10.68
CA ILE A 154 -4.03 4.03 -11.84
C ILE A 154 -3.49 2.69 -12.34
N TYR A 155 -3.69 2.38 -13.61
CA TYR A 155 -3.09 1.19 -14.18
C TYR A 155 -2.29 1.49 -15.44
N ALA A 156 -1.24 0.70 -15.65
CA ALA A 156 -0.37 0.76 -16.82
C ALA A 156 0.09 -0.65 -17.19
N ASP A 157 0.54 -0.82 -18.43
CA ASP A 157 1.27 -2.02 -18.83
C ASP A 157 2.61 -2.06 -18.09
N ASP A 158 3.13 -3.29 -17.81
CA ASP A 158 4.38 -3.52 -17.04
C ASP A 158 5.66 -3.17 -17.87
N GLU A 159 5.52 -2.32 -18.86
CA GLU A 159 6.61 -1.71 -19.61
C GLU A 159 7.09 -0.47 -18.87
N LEU A 160 7.94 -0.68 -17.85
CA LEU A 160 8.46 0.40 -16.99
C LEU A 160 9.24 1.49 -17.73
N ASP A 161 9.66 1.24 -18.96
CA ASP A 161 10.46 2.20 -19.73
C ASP A 161 9.59 3.20 -20.50
N ASN A 162 8.34 2.83 -20.86
CA ASN A 162 7.41 3.74 -21.52
C ASN A 162 5.93 3.40 -21.23
N PRO A 163 5.51 3.36 -19.96
CA PRO A 163 4.15 3.01 -19.59
C PRO A 163 3.14 4.04 -20.13
N LYS A 164 1.92 3.58 -20.47
CA LYS A 164 0.76 4.44 -20.72
C LYS A 164 -0.19 4.29 -19.55
N PHE A 165 -0.50 5.40 -18.91
CA PHE A 165 -1.34 5.40 -17.72
C PHE A 165 -2.81 5.61 -18.03
N LYS A 166 -3.67 4.95 -17.25
CA LYS A 166 -5.10 5.20 -17.21
C LYS A 166 -5.54 5.31 -15.76
N PHE A 167 -6.45 6.23 -15.48
CA PHE A 167 -7.02 6.45 -14.16
C PHE A 167 -8.49 6.04 -14.14
N ILE A 168 -8.88 5.23 -13.17
CA ILE A 168 -10.26 4.84 -12.90
C ILE A 168 -10.63 5.43 -11.54
N PRO A 169 -11.51 6.45 -11.50
CA PRO A 169 -11.96 7.03 -10.24
C PRO A 169 -12.83 6.05 -9.47
N PHE A 170 -12.73 6.10 -8.13
CA PHE A 170 -13.58 5.35 -7.23
C PHE A 170 -14.15 6.27 -6.16
N GLU A 171 -15.46 6.34 -6.11
CA GLU A 171 -16.21 6.94 -4.99
C GLU A 171 -16.51 5.82 -4.00
N LEU A 172 -15.91 5.91 -2.81
CA LEU A 172 -16.08 4.93 -1.75
C LEU A 172 -17.03 5.46 -0.67
N PRO A 173 -17.64 4.59 0.14
CA PRO A 173 -18.57 5.02 1.19
C PRO A 173 -17.95 5.99 2.19
N ASN A 174 -18.73 6.92 2.67
CA ASN A 174 -18.33 7.87 3.72
C ASN A 174 -18.43 7.24 5.12
N ILE A 175 -17.54 7.64 6.01
CA ILE A 175 -17.64 7.45 7.45
C ILE A 175 -17.76 8.85 8.08
N LYS A 176 -18.84 9.11 8.84
CA LYS A 176 -19.11 10.44 9.45
C LYS A 176 -18.99 11.60 8.44
N ASN A 177 -19.51 11.43 7.22
CA ASN A 177 -19.49 12.41 6.13
C ASN A 177 -18.10 12.68 5.51
N VAL A 178 -17.06 11.94 5.86
CA VAL A 178 -15.75 11.97 5.22
C VAL A 178 -15.62 10.76 4.32
N GLU A 179 -15.25 10.95 3.05
CA GLU A 179 -15.04 9.90 2.08
C GLU A 179 -13.89 8.98 2.54
N THR A 180 -14.07 7.66 2.37
CA THR A 180 -12.96 6.73 2.58
C THR A 180 -12.09 6.68 1.33
N THR A 181 -10.78 6.65 1.52
CA THR A 181 -9.78 6.59 0.46
C THR A 181 -8.86 5.39 0.64
N PHE A 182 -8.34 4.84 -0.46
CA PHE A 182 -7.53 3.62 -0.43
C PHE A 182 -6.33 3.74 0.51
N THR A 183 -6.06 2.66 1.25
CA THR A 183 -4.88 2.52 2.13
C THR A 183 -4.08 1.24 1.90
N ASP A 184 -4.61 0.26 1.18
CA ASP A 184 -3.89 -0.91 0.66
C ASP A 184 -4.80 -1.72 -0.26
N ALA A 185 -4.21 -2.60 -1.09
CA ALA A 185 -4.96 -3.54 -1.91
C ALA A 185 -4.17 -4.79 -2.27
N ILE A 186 -4.87 -5.91 -2.37
CA ILE A 186 -4.33 -7.19 -2.80
C ILE A 186 -5.21 -7.82 -3.87
N LEU A 187 -4.62 -8.66 -4.71
CA LEU A 187 -5.35 -9.49 -5.65
C LEU A 187 -5.46 -10.92 -5.13
N VAL A 188 -6.68 -11.45 -5.11
CA VAL A 188 -6.97 -12.84 -4.79
C VAL A 188 -7.85 -13.40 -5.90
N GLU A 189 -7.30 -14.32 -6.69
CA GLU A 189 -7.96 -14.83 -7.89
C GLU A 189 -8.32 -13.67 -8.84
N ASP A 190 -9.60 -13.46 -9.14
CA ASP A 190 -10.10 -12.41 -10.03
C ASP A 190 -10.70 -11.22 -9.26
N LYS A 191 -10.40 -11.09 -7.97
CA LYS A 191 -10.93 -10.01 -7.12
C LYS A 191 -9.81 -9.22 -6.47
N ILE A 192 -9.94 -7.91 -6.56
CA ILE A 192 -9.14 -6.97 -5.80
C ILE A 192 -9.84 -6.76 -4.45
N TYR A 193 -9.19 -7.12 -3.36
CA TYR A 193 -9.60 -6.72 -2.01
C TYR A 193 -8.80 -5.50 -1.61
N PHE A 194 -9.45 -4.53 -0.99
CA PHE A 194 -8.81 -3.29 -0.59
C PHE A 194 -9.18 -2.89 0.84
N LEU A 195 -8.32 -2.11 1.45
CA LEU A 195 -8.61 -1.30 2.62
C LEU A 195 -8.80 0.15 2.19
N ALA A 196 -9.69 0.84 2.89
CA ALA A 196 -9.81 2.29 2.77
C ALA A 196 -10.14 2.89 4.13
N ALA A 197 -9.70 4.12 4.37
CA ALA A 197 -9.91 4.83 5.62
C ALA A 197 -10.47 6.23 5.38
N ALA A 198 -11.34 6.67 6.28
CA ALA A 198 -11.76 8.06 6.38
C ALA A 198 -10.83 8.79 7.36
N GLU A 199 -10.20 9.83 6.87
CA GLU A 199 -9.32 10.70 7.64
C GLU A 199 -9.69 12.15 7.33
N ASP A 200 -10.03 12.91 8.36
CA ASP A 200 -10.51 14.30 8.21
C ASP A 200 -9.34 15.24 7.92
N THR A 201 -8.88 15.21 6.67
CA THR A 201 -7.82 16.07 6.15
C THR A 201 -8.05 16.34 4.67
N SER A 202 -7.56 17.48 4.18
CA SER A 202 -7.46 17.81 2.76
C SER A 202 -5.99 17.84 2.26
N SER A 203 -5.08 17.27 3.02
CA SER A 203 -3.64 17.27 2.76
C SER A 203 -3.12 15.83 2.56
N THR A 204 -2.25 15.61 1.57
CA THR A 204 -1.47 14.37 1.42
C THR A 204 -0.29 14.31 2.39
N TYR A 205 0.02 15.43 3.02
CA TYR A 205 1.16 15.55 3.94
C TYR A 205 0.75 15.55 5.41
N ASP A 206 -0.32 16.28 5.79
CA ASP A 206 -0.75 16.39 7.18
C ASP A 206 -1.77 15.32 7.54
N ASP A 207 -1.56 14.68 8.70
CA ASP A 207 -2.47 13.66 9.22
C ASP A 207 -3.70 14.33 9.83
N GLY A 208 -4.89 13.80 9.54
CA GLY A 208 -6.16 14.22 10.11
C GLY A 208 -6.67 13.28 11.21
N GLU A 209 -7.84 13.58 11.76
CA GLU A 209 -8.52 12.66 12.67
C GLU A 209 -8.98 11.40 11.91
N VAL A 210 -8.57 10.22 12.37
CA VAL A 210 -9.02 8.94 11.80
C VAL A 210 -10.44 8.64 12.28
N LEU A 211 -11.37 8.57 11.34
CA LEU A 211 -12.79 8.31 11.61
C LEU A 211 -13.17 6.83 11.48
N GLY A 212 -12.34 6.03 10.81
CA GLY A 212 -12.53 4.59 10.67
C GLY A 212 -11.99 4.01 9.37
N SER A 213 -12.23 2.71 9.18
CA SER A 213 -11.81 1.98 7.97
C SER A 213 -12.87 1.01 7.49
N ILE A 214 -12.85 0.78 6.18
CA ILE A 214 -13.63 -0.26 5.49
C ILE A 214 -12.69 -1.27 4.83
N VAL A 215 -13.18 -2.47 4.60
CA VAL A 215 -12.66 -3.42 3.62
C VAL A 215 -13.67 -3.57 2.49
N GLY A 216 -13.20 -3.68 1.28
CA GLY A 216 -14.08 -3.86 0.12
C GLY A 216 -13.50 -4.80 -0.93
N SER A 217 -14.32 -5.09 -1.95
CA SER A 217 -13.89 -5.86 -3.12
C SER A 217 -14.29 -5.18 -4.41
N ILE A 218 -13.39 -5.31 -5.40
CA ILE A 218 -13.56 -4.84 -6.77
C ILE A 218 -13.36 -6.04 -7.71
N ASP A 219 -14.23 -6.22 -8.67
CA ASP A 219 -14.06 -7.20 -9.74
C ASP A 219 -12.94 -6.73 -10.68
N LEU A 220 -11.89 -7.55 -10.83
CA LEU A 220 -10.68 -7.19 -11.60
C LEU A 220 -10.97 -6.95 -13.08
N LYS A 221 -11.93 -7.69 -13.67
CA LYS A 221 -12.22 -7.62 -15.11
C LYS A 221 -13.06 -6.40 -15.48
N THR A 222 -14.06 -6.10 -14.66
CA THR A 222 -15.00 -4.99 -14.90
C THR A 222 -14.59 -3.70 -14.19
N MET A 223 -13.67 -3.77 -13.23
CA MET A 223 -13.26 -2.69 -12.36
C MET A 223 -14.46 -2.03 -11.63
N LYS A 224 -15.43 -2.84 -11.24
CA LYS A 224 -16.61 -2.37 -10.50
C LYS A 224 -16.50 -2.73 -9.03
N LEU A 225 -16.87 -1.79 -8.18
CA LEU A 225 -17.03 -2.02 -6.74
C LEU A 225 -18.15 -3.04 -6.52
N GLU A 226 -17.86 -4.13 -5.81
CA GLU A 226 -18.83 -5.20 -5.52
C GLU A 226 -19.38 -5.10 -4.11
N SER A 227 -18.51 -4.83 -3.13
CA SER A 227 -18.92 -4.81 -1.73
C SER A 227 -18.01 -3.94 -0.88
N THR A 228 -18.56 -3.45 0.22
CA THR A 228 -17.81 -2.76 1.27
C THR A 228 -18.35 -3.15 2.64
N ILE A 229 -17.47 -3.27 3.64
CA ILE A 229 -17.84 -3.58 5.03
C ILE A 229 -17.07 -2.63 5.94
N LEU A 230 -17.76 -1.96 6.86
CA LEU A 230 -17.13 -1.19 7.92
C LEU A 230 -16.44 -2.15 8.89
N ILE A 231 -15.12 -1.99 9.09
CA ILE A 231 -14.31 -2.83 9.97
C ILE A 231 -13.87 -2.12 11.25
N SER A 232 -13.84 -0.79 11.23
CA SER A 232 -13.52 0.03 12.39
C SER A 232 -14.18 1.40 12.26
N ASN A 233 -14.57 1.98 13.38
CA ASN A 233 -15.07 3.37 13.49
C ASN A 233 -14.07 4.32 14.17
N LYS A 234 -12.79 3.89 14.32
CA LYS A 234 -11.76 4.66 15.04
C LYS A 234 -10.32 4.32 14.68
N HIS A 235 -10.07 3.25 13.90
CA HIS A 235 -8.71 2.84 13.54
C HIS A 235 -8.52 2.89 12.04
N LYS A 236 -7.35 3.35 11.61
CA LYS A 236 -6.84 3.23 10.26
C LYS A 236 -6.14 1.87 10.11
N PHE A 237 -6.52 1.12 9.09
CA PHE A 237 -5.85 -0.10 8.67
C PHE A 237 -5.09 0.17 7.38
N GLU A 238 -3.81 -0.18 7.32
CA GLU A 238 -2.90 0.17 6.24
C GLU A 238 -2.21 -1.04 5.60
N GLY A 239 -2.52 -2.25 6.04
CA GLY A 239 -1.92 -3.44 5.47
C GLY A 239 -2.91 -4.58 5.36
N LEU A 240 -3.00 -5.21 4.17
CA LEU A 240 -3.90 -6.30 3.85
C LEU A 240 -3.13 -7.48 3.26
N THR A 241 -3.40 -8.69 3.74
CA THR A 241 -2.84 -9.92 3.17
C THR A 241 -3.75 -11.11 3.42
N VAL A 242 -3.67 -12.13 2.57
CA VAL A 242 -4.34 -13.42 2.84
C VAL A 242 -3.46 -14.24 3.77
N TYR A 243 -4.00 -14.59 4.92
CA TYR A 243 -3.38 -15.49 5.86
C TYR A 243 -4.09 -16.85 5.85
N LYS A 244 -3.37 -17.91 5.45
CA LYS A 244 -3.85 -19.28 5.58
C LYS A 244 -3.12 -19.93 6.77
N LYS A 245 -3.87 -20.24 7.83
CA LYS A 245 -3.33 -21.04 8.92
C LYS A 245 -3.15 -22.46 8.37
N ASN A 246 -1.90 -22.90 8.25
CA ASN A 246 -1.64 -24.33 7.99
C ASN A 246 -2.12 -25.11 9.20
N SER A 247 -3.11 -25.96 8.97
CA SER A 247 -3.66 -26.90 9.97
C SER A 247 -2.67 -27.99 10.32
#